data_fb78a88188c5e58e03d28fed03c470ea
#
_entry.id   fb78a88188c5e58e03d28fed03c470ea
#
_cell.length_a   1.000
_cell.length_b   1.000
_cell.length_c   1.000
_cell.angle_alpha   90.00
_cell.angle_beta   90.00
_cell.angle_gamma   90.00
#
_symmetry.space_group_name_H-M   'P 1'
#
loop_
_entity.id
_entity.type
_entity.pdbx_description
1 polymer ?
#
loop_
_entity_poly.entity_id
_entity_poly.type
_entity_poly.pdbx_seq_one_letter_code
_entity_poly.pdbx_strand_id
1 'polypeptide(L)'
;VFQNGKSLNWFRKDSIIRVVSERKGVHVYERDGKEHWFNMSFQNVMKQLGTEQFIAVSRGYLVNMEYIHRIESGRCFLLDGTEILLSRKSRAEIRQHYYDYLFRHGGGSSI
;
A
#
# COMPACT_ATOMS: atom_id res chain seq x y z
N VAL A 1 -1.54 6.24 -13.53
CA VAL A 1 -2.77 6.96 -13.88
C VAL A 1 -3.98 6.19 -13.39
N PHE A 2 -4.82 6.84 -12.62
CA PHE A 2 -6.07 6.25 -12.18
C PHE A 2 -7.21 6.92 -12.94
N GLN A 3 -8.12 6.11 -13.43
CA GLN A 3 -9.24 6.58 -14.20
C GLN A 3 -10.52 6.47 -13.39
N ASN A 4 -11.28 7.56 -13.34
CA ASN A 4 -12.57 7.60 -12.67
C ASN A 4 -13.61 8.15 -13.65
N GLY A 5 -14.40 7.24 -14.24
CA GLY A 5 -15.32 7.61 -15.28
C GLY A 5 -14.58 8.14 -16.51
N LYS A 6 -14.87 9.38 -16.90
CA LYS A 6 -14.19 10.04 -18.02
C LYS A 6 -12.95 10.82 -17.60
N SER A 7 -12.71 10.93 -16.30
CA SER A 7 -11.58 11.70 -15.79
C SER A 7 -10.36 10.81 -15.63
N LEU A 8 -9.20 11.35 -15.98
CA LEU A 8 -7.92 10.72 -15.72
C LEU A 8 -7.26 11.46 -14.58
N ASN A 9 -6.86 10.69 -13.57
CA ASN A 9 -6.23 11.27 -12.37
C ASN A 9 -4.79 10.79 -12.28
N TRP A 10 -3.89 11.73 -12.10
CA TRP A 10 -2.47 11.46 -11.97
C TRP A 10 -2.06 11.52 -10.53
N PHE A 11 -1.44 10.46 -10.06
CA PHE A 11 -0.87 10.39 -8.72
C PHE A 11 0.58 10.00 -8.81
N ARG A 12 1.39 10.64 -8.01
CA ARG A 12 2.75 10.15 -7.82
C ARG A 12 2.66 8.97 -6.87
N LYS A 13 3.29 7.87 -7.25
CA LYS A 13 3.30 6.68 -6.40
C LYS A 13 3.79 7.02 -4.99
N ASP A 14 4.78 7.91 -4.91
CA ASP A 14 5.38 8.29 -3.64
C ASP A 14 4.42 9.02 -2.70
N SER A 15 3.35 9.59 -3.22
CA SER A 15 2.38 10.30 -2.38
C SER A 15 1.25 9.40 -1.88
N ILE A 16 1.11 8.20 -2.43
CA ILE A 16 0.07 7.27 -2.00
C ILE A 16 0.56 6.48 -0.80
N ILE A 17 -0.20 6.54 0.30
CA ILE A 17 0.12 5.79 1.52
C ILE A 17 -0.48 4.40 1.47
N ARG A 18 -1.76 4.32 1.12
CA ARG A 18 -2.48 3.05 1.10
C ARG A 18 -3.70 3.13 0.21
N VAL A 19 -4.16 1.95 -0.21
CA VAL A 19 -5.36 1.81 -1.04
C VAL A 19 -6.22 0.73 -0.40
N VAL A 20 -7.48 1.03 -0.19
CA VAL A 20 -8.41 0.13 0.47
C VAL A 20 -9.58 -0.19 -0.45
N SER A 21 -9.84 -1.47 -0.63
CA SER A 21 -11.01 -1.91 -1.39
C SER A 21 -12.27 -1.59 -0.58
N GLU A 22 -13.22 -0.93 -1.21
CA GLU A 22 -14.45 -0.53 -0.54
C GLU A 22 -15.59 -0.60 -1.52
N ARG A 23 -16.56 -1.46 -1.24
CA ARG A 23 -17.71 -1.69 -2.12
C ARG A 23 -17.25 -2.05 -3.53
N LYS A 24 -17.59 -1.23 -4.53
CA LYS A 24 -17.28 -1.49 -5.93
C LYS A 24 -16.05 -0.74 -6.41
N GLY A 25 -15.33 -0.11 -5.51
CA GLY A 25 -14.21 0.71 -5.89
C GLY A 25 -13.09 0.64 -4.89
N VAL A 26 -12.21 1.64 -4.95
CA VAL A 26 -11.07 1.74 -4.05
C VAL A 26 -10.98 3.13 -3.46
N HIS A 27 -10.52 3.20 -2.22
CA HIS A 27 -10.19 4.44 -1.54
C HIS A 27 -8.68 4.60 -1.55
N VAL A 28 -8.20 5.72 -2.07
CA VAL A 28 -6.77 6.04 -2.12
C VAL A 28 -6.48 7.12 -1.10
N TYR A 29 -5.53 6.86 -0.21
CA TYR A 29 -5.12 7.80 0.83
C TYR A 29 -3.74 8.34 0.52
N GLU A 30 -3.64 9.67 0.44
CA GLU A 30 -2.38 10.35 0.15
C GLU A 30 -1.74 10.91 1.43
N ARG A 31 -0.43 11.13 1.36
CA ARG A 31 0.36 11.62 2.49
C ARG A 31 -0.03 12.99 3.01
N ASP A 32 -0.71 13.78 2.19
CA ASP A 32 -1.15 15.12 2.59
C ASP A 32 -2.52 15.11 3.28
N GLY A 33 -3.05 13.92 3.55
CA GLY A 33 -4.34 13.75 4.20
C GLY A 33 -5.51 13.69 3.24
N LYS A 34 -5.27 13.84 1.96
CA LYS A 34 -6.34 13.76 0.96
C LYS A 34 -6.76 12.33 0.72
N GLU A 35 -8.05 12.15 0.46
CA GLU A 35 -8.64 10.85 0.15
C GLU A 35 -9.38 10.96 -1.16
N HIS A 36 -9.29 9.90 -1.96
CA HIS A 36 -9.98 9.84 -3.24
C HIS A 36 -10.65 8.48 -3.41
N TRP A 37 -11.85 8.47 -3.92
CA TRP A 37 -12.54 7.23 -4.24
C TRP A 37 -12.61 7.06 -5.76
N PHE A 38 -12.27 5.86 -6.23
CA PHE A 38 -12.31 5.54 -7.65
C PHE A 38 -13.14 4.30 -7.90
N ASN A 39 -13.92 4.36 -8.96
CA ASN A 39 -14.71 3.21 -9.42
C ASN A 39 -13.81 2.30 -10.27
N MET A 40 -12.82 1.71 -9.62
CA MET A 40 -11.87 0.80 -10.23
C MET A 40 -11.76 -0.44 -9.36
N SER A 41 -11.46 -1.58 -9.97
CA SER A 41 -11.23 -2.78 -9.18
C SER A 41 -9.90 -2.68 -8.45
N PHE A 42 -9.85 -3.28 -7.27
CA PHE A 42 -8.62 -3.37 -6.50
C PHE A 42 -7.49 -4.03 -7.30
N GLN A 43 -7.85 -5.05 -8.09
CA GLN A 43 -6.89 -5.77 -8.94
C GLN A 43 -6.25 -4.85 -9.97
N ASN A 44 -7.05 -3.98 -10.60
CA ASN A 44 -6.50 -3.03 -11.57
C ASN A 44 -5.55 -2.04 -10.93
N VAL A 45 -5.90 -1.57 -9.74
CA VAL A 45 -5.03 -0.64 -9.01
C VAL A 45 -3.72 -1.34 -8.67
N MET A 46 -3.77 -2.57 -8.20
CA MET A 46 -2.56 -3.34 -7.90
C MET A 46 -1.67 -3.50 -9.12
N LYS A 47 -2.27 -3.77 -10.27
CA LYS A 47 -1.52 -3.89 -11.53
C LYS A 47 -0.81 -2.59 -11.89
N GLN A 48 -1.51 -1.48 -11.75
CA GLN A 48 -0.92 -0.18 -12.10
C GLN A 48 0.21 0.22 -11.16
N LEU A 49 0.06 -0.07 -9.89
CA LEU A 49 1.07 0.31 -8.89
C LEU A 49 2.26 -0.65 -8.85
N GLY A 50 2.03 -1.91 -9.21
CA GLY A 50 3.08 -2.92 -9.21
C GLY A 50 3.46 -3.38 -7.82
N THR A 51 4.52 -4.20 -7.72
CA THR A 51 4.95 -4.81 -6.48
C THR A 51 6.27 -4.32 -5.94
N GLU A 52 6.92 -3.38 -6.62
CA GLU A 52 8.21 -2.86 -6.18
C GLU A 52 8.11 -2.03 -4.91
N GLN A 53 7.04 -1.26 -4.80
CA GLN A 53 6.84 -0.31 -3.72
C GLN A 53 5.59 -0.60 -2.90
N PHE A 54 4.66 -1.36 -3.45
CA PHE A 54 3.36 -1.62 -2.82
C PHE A 54 3.20 -3.09 -2.50
N ILE A 55 2.54 -3.38 -1.38
CA ILE A 55 2.29 -4.74 -0.95
C ILE A 55 0.88 -4.87 -0.39
N ALA A 56 0.19 -5.95 -0.75
CA ALA A 56 -1.10 -6.28 -0.17
C ALA A 56 -0.87 -6.91 1.20
N VAL A 57 -1.29 -6.24 2.26
CA VAL A 57 -1.07 -6.69 3.63
C VAL A 57 -2.25 -7.48 4.18
N SER A 58 -3.40 -7.33 3.57
CA SER A 58 -4.57 -8.15 3.85
C SER A 58 -5.49 -8.05 2.65
N ARG A 59 -6.58 -8.81 2.68
CA ARG A 59 -7.53 -8.81 1.57
C ARG A 59 -8.09 -7.41 1.35
N GLY A 60 -7.89 -6.88 0.15
CA GLY A 60 -8.39 -5.55 -0.21
C GLY A 60 -7.66 -4.40 0.47
N TYR A 61 -6.44 -4.61 0.91
CA TYR A 61 -5.67 -3.57 1.60
C TYR A 61 -4.25 -3.54 1.07
N LEU A 62 -3.90 -2.49 0.35
CA LEU A 62 -2.60 -2.30 -0.27
C LEU A 62 -1.87 -1.15 0.42
N VAL A 63 -0.59 -1.34 0.71
CA VAL A 63 0.21 -0.35 1.43
C VAL A 63 1.46 -0.03 0.65
N ASN A 64 1.83 1.24 0.64
CA ASN A 64 3.12 1.68 0.13
C ASN A 64 4.18 1.37 1.18
N MET A 65 5.13 0.52 0.84
CA MET A 65 6.16 0.09 1.79
C MET A 65 7.03 1.23 2.30
N GLU A 66 7.11 2.32 1.56
CA GLU A 66 7.85 3.50 2.00
C GLU A 66 7.26 4.11 3.27
N TYR A 67 5.98 3.88 3.52
CA TYR A 67 5.29 4.42 4.69
C TYR A 67 5.15 3.42 5.82
N ILE A 68 5.73 2.24 5.70
CA ILE A 68 5.71 1.27 6.78
C ILE A 68 6.73 1.67 7.84
N HIS A 69 6.26 1.84 9.07
CA HIS A 69 7.14 2.11 10.19
C HIS A 69 7.77 0.82 10.71
N ARG A 70 6.95 -0.21 10.91
CA ARG A 70 7.42 -1.53 11.31
C ARG A 70 6.35 -2.59 11.09
N ILE A 71 6.79 -3.83 11.03
CA ILE A 71 5.92 -5.00 11.03
C ILE A 71 6.28 -5.80 12.27
N GLU A 72 5.31 -6.01 13.14
CA GLU A 72 5.55 -6.63 14.45
C GLU A 72 4.27 -7.29 14.93
N SER A 73 4.43 -8.49 15.49
CA SER A 73 3.31 -9.23 16.13
C SER A 73 2.08 -9.38 15.22
N GLY A 74 2.32 -9.64 13.95
CA GLY A 74 1.24 -9.84 12.99
C GLY A 74 0.52 -8.57 12.58
N ARG A 75 1.11 -7.41 12.83
CA ARG A 75 0.54 -6.12 12.49
C ARG A 75 1.52 -5.27 11.69
N CYS A 76 0.97 -4.44 10.83
CA CYS A 76 1.74 -3.48 10.06
C CYS A 76 1.42 -2.09 10.61
N PHE A 77 2.45 -1.36 11.03
CA PHE A 77 2.31 -0.02 11.57
C PHE A 77 2.84 0.97 10.57
N LEU A 78 1.99 1.91 10.17
CA LEU A 78 2.38 2.95 9.21
C LEU A 78 2.88 4.20 9.93
N LEU A 79 3.63 5.02 9.21
CA LEU A 79 4.19 6.25 9.76
C LEU A 79 3.12 7.25 10.19
N ASP A 80 1.92 7.17 9.60
CA ASP A 80 0.81 8.06 9.96
C ASP A 80 0.03 7.58 11.18
N GLY A 81 0.46 6.49 11.81
CA GLY A 81 -0.21 5.92 12.97
C GLY A 81 -1.22 4.84 12.67
N THR A 82 -1.48 4.58 11.41
CA THR A 82 -2.41 3.51 11.03
C THR A 82 -1.84 2.15 11.39
N GLU A 83 -2.70 1.28 11.90
CA GLU A 83 -2.33 -0.07 12.30
C GLU A 83 -3.21 -1.06 11.54
N ILE A 84 -2.58 -2.02 10.88
CA ILE A 84 -3.29 -2.97 10.03
C ILE A 84 -2.95 -4.38 10.44
N LEU A 85 -3.98 -5.20 10.67
CA LEU A 85 -3.78 -6.61 10.99
C LEU A 85 -3.41 -7.36 9.72
N LEU A 86 -2.30 -8.07 9.76
CA LEU A 86 -1.83 -8.85 8.61
C LEU A 86 -2.62 -10.13 8.45
N SER A 87 -2.78 -10.57 7.21
CA SER A 87 -3.36 -11.86 6.92
C SER A 87 -2.49 -12.96 7.51
N ARG A 88 -3.08 -13.87 8.27
CA ARG A 88 -2.34 -14.97 8.89
C ARG A 88 -1.58 -15.83 7.90
N LYS A 89 -2.22 -16.11 6.77
CA LYS A 89 -1.63 -16.98 5.75
C LYS A 89 -0.41 -16.38 5.10
N SER A 90 -0.35 -15.06 5.04
CA SER A 90 0.67 -14.34 4.27
C SER A 90 1.68 -13.60 5.12
N ARG A 91 1.62 -13.73 6.45
CA ARG A 91 2.52 -12.98 7.33
C ARG A 91 3.99 -13.13 6.97
N ALA A 92 4.43 -14.36 6.77
CA ALA A 92 5.82 -14.63 6.45
C ALA A 92 6.21 -14.05 5.10
N GLU A 93 5.35 -14.17 4.10
CA GLU A 93 5.60 -13.61 2.77
C GLU A 93 5.63 -12.09 2.80
N ILE A 94 4.71 -11.49 3.55
CA ILE A 94 4.65 -10.03 3.69
C ILE A 94 5.92 -9.51 4.35
N ARG A 95 6.36 -10.15 5.43
CA ARG A 95 7.59 -9.76 6.11
C ARG A 95 8.80 -9.90 5.20
N GLN A 96 8.88 -10.99 4.46
CA GLN A 96 9.99 -11.21 3.54
C GLN A 96 10.00 -10.19 2.41
N HIS A 97 8.83 -9.90 1.86
CA HIS A 97 8.71 -8.90 0.81
C HIS A 97 9.16 -7.51 1.30
N TYR A 98 8.77 -7.18 2.52
CA TYR A 98 9.16 -5.90 3.12
C TYR A 98 10.66 -5.85 3.38
N TYR A 99 11.25 -6.93 3.89
CA TYR A 99 12.71 -7.00 4.09
C TYR A 99 13.44 -6.86 2.76
N ASP A 100 12.96 -7.51 1.71
CA ASP A 100 13.55 -7.39 0.39
C ASP A 100 13.49 -5.94 -0.11
N TYR A 101 12.38 -5.27 0.15
CA TYR A 101 12.23 -3.87 -0.20
C TYR A 101 13.25 -3.01 0.54
N LEU A 102 13.40 -3.22 1.84
CA LEU A 102 14.37 -2.48 2.64
C LEU A 102 15.79 -2.68 2.12
N PHE A 103 16.11 -3.90 1.76
CA PHE A 103 17.43 -4.23 1.24
C PHE A 103 17.72 -3.48 -0.06
N ARG A 104 16.77 -3.50 -1.00
CA ARG A 104 16.94 -2.84 -2.29
C ARG A 104 17.02 -1.32 -2.18
N HIS A 105 16.38 -0.75 -1.19
CA HIS A 105 16.32 0.70 -1.02
C HIS A 105 17.24 1.21 0.09
N GLY A 106 18.16 0.37 0.54
CA GLY A 106 19.17 0.77 1.51
C GLY A 106 18.65 0.99 2.92
N GLY A 107 17.38 0.65 3.19
CA GLY A 107 16.81 0.85 4.52
C GLY A 107 17.53 0.05 5.59
N GLY A 108 17.94 -1.17 5.24
CA GLY A 108 18.65 -2.02 6.17
C GLY A 108 20.07 -1.59 6.44
N SER A 109 20.64 -0.75 5.62
CA SER A 109 22.02 -0.30 5.76
C SER A 109 22.15 0.98 6.57
N SER A 110 21.05 1.58 6.94
CA SER A 110 21.05 2.84 7.69
C SER A 110 21.34 2.66 9.17
N ILE A 111 21.73 1.51 9.53
CA ILE A 111 21.97 1.14 10.93
C ILE A 111 23.29 1.70 11.43
#